data_f8f16cc4951b55a1dcd1ffec506119e7
#
_entry.id   f8f16cc4951b55a1dcd1ffec506119e7
#
_cell.length_a   1.000
_cell.length_b   1.000
_cell.length_c   1.000
_cell.angle_alpha   90.00
_cell.angle_beta   90.00
_cell.angle_gamma   90.00
#
_symmetry.space_group_name_H-M   'P 1'
#
loop_
_entity.id
_entity.type
_entity.pdbx_description
1 polymer ?
#
loop_
_entity_poly.entity_id
_entity_poly.type
_entity_poly.pdbx_seq_one_letter_code
_entity_poly.pdbx_strand_id
1 'polypeptide(L)'
;MVHVPTHGEFKRTSLETYERLEKVLEGPRPEVRDGVRKLLSEPGFAPVDGLPLDEHRARILAQLHRIAEHGFATNGFPESVGGADDVQGFVIAFEMLAYGDVSLQVKVGVHFGLFGGAIQHLGTQRHHDAYLPGVIDVSTPGCFAMTETGHGSDVQAIQTTASYDPRSQEFVLVTPDRSAWKDYIGNAALHATHAVVFAQLVTRGQGHGVHAFVVRIRDEDGAVGDGVTIEDDGHKMGLN
;
A
#
# COMPACT_ATOMS: atom_id res chain seq x y z
N MET A 1 -49.09 -0.20 11.13
CA MET A 1 -48.63 -1.46 10.56
C MET A 1 -47.92 -1.13 9.24
N VAL A 2 -46.63 -1.35 9.15
CA VAL A 2 -45.88 -1.17 7.89
C VAL A 2 -46.14 -2.41 7.07
N HIS A 3 -46.74 -2.26 5.89
CA HIS A 3 -46.96 -3.37 4.95
C HIS A 3 -45.59 -3.81 4.42
N VAL A 4 -45.22 -5.05 4.70
CA VAL A 4 -44.03 -5.69 4.11
C VAL A 4 -44.50 -6.47 2.88
N PRO A 5 -44.08 -6.09 1.66
CA PRO A 5 -44.50 -6.75 0.44
C PRO A 5 -44.13 -8.24 0.47
N THR A 6 -45.02 -9.09 0.01
CA THR A 6 -44.73 -10.52 -0.17
C THR A 6 -43.89 -10.76 -1.43
N HIS A 7 -43.20 -11.91 -1.52
CA HIS A 7 -42.26 -12.24 -2.60
C HIS A 7 -42.83 -12.11 -4.04
N GLY A 8 -44.15 -12.06 -4.22
CA GLY A 8 -44.81 -11.85 -5.50
C GLY A 8 -45.10 -10.42 -5.91
N GLU A 9 -44.90 -9.45 -4.98
CA GLU A 9 -45.26 -8.05 -5.21
C GLU A 9 -44.09 -7.17 -5.72
N PHE A 10 -42.85 -7.72 -5.72
CA PHE A 10 -41.70 -7.06 -6.32
C PHE A 10 -41.81 -7.12 -7.86
N LYS A 11 -42.18 -6.03 -8.51
CA LYS A 11 -42.05 -5.91 -9.97
C LYS A 11 -40.58 -6.10 -10.32
N ARG A 12 -40.28 -7.03 -11.25
CA ARG A 12 -38.95 -7.13 -11.83
C ARG A 12 -38.58 -5.76 -12.41
N THR A 13 -37.48 -5.21 -11.94
CA THR A 13 -36.91 -4.00 -12.50
C THR A 13 -36.65 -4.23 -13.99
N SER A 14 -37.07 -3.30 -14.85
CA SER A 14 -36.78 -3.41 -16.28
C SER A 14 -35.29 -3.33 -16.51
N LEU A 15 -34.78 -3.98 -17.55
CA LEU A 15 -33.37 -3.91 -17.95
C LEU A 15 -32.92 -2.43 -18.12
N GLU A 16 -33.77 -1.62 -18.74
CA GLU A 16 -33.52 -0.18 -18.92
C GLU A 16 -33.34 0.57 -17.57
N THR A 17 -34.15 0.23 -16.57
CA THR A 17 -34.03 0.84 -15.24
C THR A 17 -32.72 0.40 -14.56
N TYR A 18 -32.35 -0.88 -14.72
CA TYR A 18 -31.08 -1.42 -14.22
C TYR A 18 -29.90 -0.67 -14.86
N GLU A 19 -29.84 -0.59 -16.19
CA GLU A 19 -28.75 0.08 -16.93
C GLU A 19 -28.64 1.58 -16.57
N ARG A 20 -29.77 2.26 -16.35
CA ARG A 20 -29.77 3.66 -15.91
C ARG A 20 -29.26 3.80 -14.48
N LEU A 21 -29.63 2.91 -13.59
CA LEU A 21 -29.15 2.90 -12.21
C LEU A 21 -27.67 2.58 -12.15
N GLU A 22 -27.24 1.55 -12.88
CA GLU A 22 -25.84 1.16 -13.01
C GLU A 22 -24.98 2.35 -13.46
N LYS A 23 -25.39 3.04 -14.52
CA LYS A 23 -24.68 4.23 -15.04
C LYS A 23 -24.57 5.36 -14.02
N VAL A 24 -25.57 5.54 -13.16
CA VAL A 24 -25.53 6.54 -12.09
C VAL A 24 -24.60 6.11 -10.96
N LEU A 25 -24.64 4.84 -10.57
CA LEU A 25 -23.83 4.28 -9.49
C LEU A 25 -22.37 4.11 -9.88
N GLU A 26 -22.09 3.77 -11.14
CA GLU A 26 -20.73 3.69 -11.69
C GLU A 26 -19.99 5.03 -11.61
N GLY A 27 -20.71 6.14 -11.81
CA GLY A 27 -20.09 7.46 -11.76
C GLY A 27 -19.11 7.71 -12.92
N PRO A 28 -18.05 8.52 -12.68
CA PRO A 28 -17.05 8.81 -13.71
C PRO A 28 -16.13 7.61 -13.98
N ARG A 29 -15.55 7.59 -15.17
CA ARG A 29 -14.51 6.64 -15.58
C ARG A 29 -14.97 5.17 -15.54
N PRO A 30 -16.10 4.83 -16.20
CA PRO A 30 -16.57 3.44 -16.25
C PRO A 30 -15.54 2.49 -16.88
N GLU A 31 -14.70 2.98 -17.81
CA GLU A 31 -13.66 2.19 -18.46
C GLU A 31 -12.60 1.66 -17.47
N VAL A 32 -12.27 2.42 -16.42
CA VAL A 32 -11.35 1.97 -15.37
C VAL A 32 -12.03 0.90 -14.52
N ARG A 33 -13.30 1.11 -14.14
CA ARG A 33 -14.09 0.14 -13.36
C ARG A 33 -14.23 -1.18 -14.10
N ASP A 34 -14.58 -1.13 -15.38
CA ASP A 34 -14.71 -2.30 -16.24
C ASP A 34 -13.39 -3.04 -16.42
N GLY A 35 -12.30 -2.31 -16.59
CA GLY A 35 -10.96 -2.87 -16.69
C GLY A 35 -10.57 -3.67 -15.43
N VAL A 36 -10.76 -3.09 -14.24
CA VAL A 36 -10.46 -3.77 -12.97
C VAL A 36 -11.43 -4.94 -12.74
N ARG A 37 -12.71 -4.76 -13.03
CA ARG A 37 -13.72 -5.84 -12.91
C ARG A 37 -13.37 -7.04 -13.80
N LYS A 38 -12.91 -6.78 -15.02
CA LYS A 38 -12.44 -7.81 -15.94
C LYS A 38 -11.21 -8.54 -15.40
N LEU A 39 -10.22 -7.80 -14.89
CA LEU A 39 -9.03 -8.37 -14.26
C LEU A 39 -9.38 -9.26 -13.07
N LEU A 40 -10.24 -8.79 -12.17
CA LEU A 40 -10.68 -9.56 -11.00
C LEU A 40 -11.48 -10.81 -11.37
N SER A 41 -12.02 -10.88 -12.60
CA SER A 41 -12.72 -12.08 -13.12
C SER A 41 -11.77 -13.16 -13.63
N GLU A 42 -10.47 -12.88 -13.74
CA GLU A 42 -9.48 -13.87 -14.16
C GLU A 42 -9.26 -14.93 -13.05
N PRO A 43 -9.01 -16.19 -13.41
CA PRO A 43 -8.86 -17.28 -12.42
C PRO A 43 -7.81 -17.01 -11.35
N GLY A 44 -6.75 -16.22 -11.68
CA GLY A 44 -5.70 -15.83 -10.75
C GLY A 44 -6.16 -14.91 -9.62
N PHE A 45 -7.33 -14.25 -9.75
CA PHE A 45 -7.86 -13.29 -8.77
C PHE A 45 -9.06 -13.82 -7.97
N ALA A 46 -9.59 -15.00 -8.33
CA ALA A 46 -10.71 -15.57 -7.57
C ALA A 46 -10.33 -15.74 -6.09
N PRO A 47 -11.17 -15.32 -5.13
CA PRO A 47 -10.91 -15.54 -3.71
C PRO A 47 -10.71 -17.03 -3.42
N VAL A 48 -9.79 -17.35 -2.54
CA VAL A 48 -9.52 -18.72 -2.08
C VAL A 48 -9.44 -18.72 -0.56
N ASP A 49 -10.39 -19.39 0.07
CA ASP A 49 -10.46 -19.51 1.51
C ASP A 49 -9.56 -20.65 2.04
N GLY A 50 -9.08 -20.47 3.27
CA GLY A 50 -8.40 -21.54 4.01
C GLY A 50 -6.97 -21.86 3.55
N LEU A 51 -6.34 -21.00 2.75
CA LEU A 51 -4.92 -21.15 2.42
C LEU A 51 -4.04 -20.93 3.67
N PRO A 52 -2.93 -21.67 3.79
CA PRO A 52 -1.87 -21.32 4.72
C PRO A 52 -1.39 -19.87 4.51
N LEU A 53 -0.96 -19.20 5.57
CA LEU A 53 -0.62 -17.77 5.54
C LEU A 53 0.46 -17.43 4.49
N ASP A 54 1.50 -18.26 4.41
CA ASP A 54 2.60 -18.10 3.45
C ASP A 54 2.15 -18.30 1.99
N GLU A 55 1.29 -19.29 1.73
CA GLU A 55 0.72 -19.49 0.39
C GLU A 55 -0.20 -18.35 -0.02
N HIS A 56 -1.03 -17.85 0.92
CA HIS A 56 -1.88 -16.70 0.65
C HIS A 56 -1.03 -15.46 0.34
N ARG A 57 -0.01 -15.17 1.14
CA ARG A 57 0.91 -14.05 0.93
C ARG A 57 1.64 -14.11 -0.41
N ALA A 58 2.11 -15.30 -0.81
CA ALA A 58 2.75 -15.50 -2.11
C ALA A 58 1.77 -15.23 -3.26
N ARG A 59 0.51 -15.71 -3.12
CA ARG A 59 -0.56 -15.44 -4.08
C ARG A 59 -0.85 -13.94 -4.22
N ILE A 60 -0.99 -13.23 -3.10
CA ILE A 60 -1.24 -11.77 -3.10
C ILE A 60 -0.07 -11.00 -3.72
N LEU A 61 1.17 -11.45 -3.52
CA LEU A 61 2.32 -10.84 -4.19
C LEU A 61 2.26 -11.05 -5.70
N ALA A 62 1.93 -12.25 -6.17
CA ALA A 62 1.78 -12.52 -7.59
C ALA A 62 0.65 -11.67 -8.22
N GLN A 63 -0.46 -11.48 -7.51
CA GLN A 63 -1.55 -10.59 -7.94
C GLN A 63 -1.09 -9.12 -7.97
N LEU A 64 -0.25 -8.67 -7.03
CA LEU A 64 0.30 -7.32 -7.03
C LEU A 64 1.12 -7.04 -8.31
N HIS A 65 1.98 -7.98 -8.73
CA HIS A 65 2.71 -7.87 -9.99
C HIS A 65 1.76 -7.77 -11.19
N ARG A 66 0.70 -8.59 -11.22
CA ARG A 66 -0.31 -8.52 -12.28
C ARG A 66 -1.03 -7.17 -12.32
N ILE A 67 -1.36 -6.58 -11.17
CA ILE A 67 -1.96 -5.23 -11.10
C ILE A 67 -0.99 -4.19 -11.67
N ALA A 68 0.30 -4.29 -11.35
CA ALA A 68 1.33 -3.40 -11.88
C ALA A 68 1.43 -3.49 -13.42
N GLU A 69 1.47 -4.70 -13.98
CA GLU A 69 1.51 -4.96 -15.42
C GLU A 69 0.32 -4.34 -16.17
N HIS A 70 -0.86 -4.31 -15.56
CA HIS A 70 -2.06 -3.70 -16.13
C HIS A 70 -2.12 -2.17 -15.98
N GLY A 71 -1.21 -1.57 -15.21
CA GLY A 71 -1.13 -0.13 -15.01
C GLY A 71 -2.17 0.47 -14.06
N PHE A 72 -3.12 -0.31 -13.54
CA PHE A 72 -4.20 0.23 -12.70
C PHE A 72 -3.71 0.86 -11.38
N ALA A 73 -2.66 0.31 -10.79
CA ALA A 73 -2.09 0.83 -9.55
C ALA A 73 -0.99 1.89 -9.79
N THR A 74 -0.48 1.98 -11.00
CA THR A 74 0.61 2.91 -11.37
C THR A 74 0.12 4.19 -12.04
N ASN A 75 -1.17 4.25 -12.41
CA ASN A 75 -1.76 5.39 -13.10
C ASN A 75 -1.56 6.74 -12.37
N GLY A 76 -1.52 6.75 -11.04
CA GLY A 76 -1.32 7.97 -10.25
C GLY A 76 0.12 8.51 -10.23
N PHE A 77 1.09 7.77 -10.79
CA PHE A 77 2.46 8.22 -10.88
C PHE A 77 2.72 9.03 -12.15
N PRO A 78 3.79 9.86 -12.20
CA PRO A 78 4.15 10.63 -13.38
C PRO A 78 4.44 9.74 -14.60
N GLU A 79 4.12 10.24 -15.80
CA GLU A 79 4.49 9.58 -17.07
C GLU A 79 5.98 9.33 -17.19
N SER A 80 6.81 10.25 -16.65
CA SER A 80 8.27 10.16 -16.68
C SER A 80 8.85 8.91 -16.00
N VAL A 81 8.07 8.26 -15.12
CA VAL A 81 8.47 7.03 -14.43
C VAL A 81 7.60 5.82 -14.81
N GLY A 82 6.75 5.95 -15.83
CA GLY A 82 5.89 4.88 -16.32
C GLY A 82 4.46 4.89 -15.77
N GLY A 83 4.05 5.97 -15.11
CA GLY A 83 2.66 6.22 -14.73
C GLY A 83 1.84 6.88 -15.85
N ALA A 84 0.71 7.48 -15.49
CA ALA A 84 -0.17 8.16 -16.43
C ALA A 84 -0.66 9.55 -15.93
N ASP A 85 -0.09 10.07 -14.85
CA ASP A 85 -0.55 11.31 -14.17
C ASP A 85 -2.06 11.31 -13.86
N ASP A 86 -2.66 10.12 -13.73
CA ASP A 86 -4.10 9.89 -13.54
C ASP A 86 -4.43 9.45 -12.12
N VAL A 87 -4.39 10.39 -11.18
CA VAL A 87 -4.74 10.14 -9.77
C VAL A 87 -6.19 9.66 -9.62
N GLN A 88 -7.11 10.18 -10.44
CA GLN A 88 -8.52 9.76 -10.39
C GLN A 88 -8.67 8.30 -10.81
N GLY A 89 -7.99 7.88 -11.88
CA GLY A 89 -7.97 6.48 -12.31
C GLY A 89 -7.40 5.56 -11.25
N PHE A 90 -6.32 5.96 -10.58
CA PHE A 90 -5.76 5.20 -9.45
C PHE A 90 -6.77 5.02 -8.30
N VAL A 91 -7.44 6.10 -7.87
CA VAL A 91 -8.42 6.04 -6.77
C VAL A 91 -9.58 5.12 -7.13
N ILE A 92 -10.10 5.21 -8.37
CA ILE A 92 -11.19 4.35 -8.84
C ILE A 92 -10.74 2.89 -8.93
N ALA A 93 -9.55 2.64 -9.48
CA ALA A 93 -9.00 1.29 -9.54
C ALA A 93 -8.83 0.69 -8.13
N PHE A 94 -8.29 1.48 -7.20
CA PHE A 94 -8.13 1.08 -5.80
C PHE A 94 -9.48 0.74 -5.12
N GLU A 95 -10.52 1.56 -5.34
CA GLU A 95 -11.88 1.27 -4.88
C GLU A 95 -12.38 -0.07 -5.43
N MET A 96 -12.18 -0.31 -6.73
CA MET A 96 -12.65 -1.53 -7.38
C MET A 96 -11.96 -2.80 -6.88
N LEU A 97 -10.72 -2.72 -6.39
CA LEU A 97 -10.02 -3.87 -5.81
C LEU A 97 -10.72 -4.43 -4.57
N ALA A 98 -11.56 -3.65 -3.88
CA ALA A 98 -12.35 -4.11 -2.75
C ALA A 98 -13.40 -5.19 -3.11
N TYR A 99 -13.72 -5.34 -4.39
CA TYR A 99 -14.59 -6.43 -4.88
C TYR A 99 -13.87 -7.79 -4.99
N GLY A 100 -12.55 -7.79 -4.86
CA GLY A 100 -11.71 -8.99 -4.83
C GLY A 100 -11.27 -9.34 -3.41
N ASP A 101 -10.01 -9.77 -3.28
CA ASP A 101 -9.38 -10.03 -1.98
C ASP A 101 -8.93 -8.71 -1.33
N VAL A 102 -9.44 -8.41 -0.14
CA VAL A 102 -9.10 -7.19 0.60
C VAL A 102 -7.61 -7.15 0.97
N SER A 103 -6.95 -8.31 1.13
CA SER A 103 -5.50 -8.37 1.35
C SER A 103 -4.73 -7.80 0.15
N LEU A 104 -5.21 -8.05 -1.07
CA LEU A 104 -4.64 -7.43 -2.29
C LEU A 104 -4.84 -5.91 -2.28
N GLN A 105 -6.05 -5.44 -1.98
CA GLN A 105 -6.33 -4.00 -1.91
C GLN A 105 -5.41 -3.32 -0.90
N VAL A 106 -5.26 -3.85 0.31
CA VAL A 106 -4.36 -3.31 1.34
C VAL A 106 -2.92 -3.31 0.84
N LYS A 107 -2.47 -4.41 0.21
CA LYS A 107 -1.10 -4.50 -0.32
C LYS A 107 -0.83 -3.48 -1.42
N VAL A 108 -1.77 -3.26 -2.33
CA VAL A 108 -1.70 -2.20 -3.36
C VAL A 108 -1.63 -0.82 -2.71
N GLY A 109 -2.48 -0.55 -1.70
CA GLY A 109 -2.48 0.72 -0.96
C GLY A 109 -1.16 0.97 -0.24
N VAL A 110 -0.59 -0.04 0.41
CA VAL A 110 0.70 0.08 1.11
C VAL A 110 1.85 0.32 0.14
N HIS A 111 1.93 -0.47 -0.93
CA HIS A 111 3.05 -0.40 -1.85
C HIS A 111 3.01 0.85 -2.74
N PHE A 112 1.92 1.06 -3.48
CA PHE A 112 1.82 2.19 -4.42
C PHE A 112 1.36 3.47 -3.72
N GLY A 113 0.29 3.41 -2.91
CA GLY A 113 -0.30 4.59 -2.30
C GLY A 113 0.55 5.20 -1.19
N LEU A 114 1.05 4.39 -0.27
CA LEU A 114 1.80 4.87 0.90
C LEU A 114 3.30 4.92 0.63
N PHE A 115 3.95 3.79 0.33
CA PHE A 115 5.41 3.74 0.10
C PHE A 115 5.79 4.55 -1.14
N GLY A 116 5.22 4.22 -2.29
CA GLY A 116 5.49 4.94 -3.55
C GLY A 116 5.04 6.39 -3.50
N GLY A 117 3.85 6.66 -2.95
CA GLY A 117 3.33 8.02 -2.77
C GLY A 117 4.21 8.88 -1.86
N ALA A 118 4.77 8.33 -0.78
CA ALA A 118 5.72 9.07 0.06
C ALA A 118 6.99 9.43 -0.69
N ILE A 119 7.54 8.52 -1.50
CA ILE A 119 8.72 8.81 -2.33
C ILE A 119 8.39 9.90 -3.37
N GLN A 120 7.23 9.79 -4.03
CA GLN A 120 6.79 10.76 -5.05
C GLN A 120 6.58 12.17 -4.48
N HIS A 121 5.91 12.29 -3.31
CA HIS A 121 5.51 13.59 -2.80
C HIS A 121 6.50 14.23 -1.83
N LEU A 122 7.30 13.43 -1.11
CA LEU A 122 8.27 13.92 -0.13
C LEU A 122 9.72 13.83 -0.64
N GLY A 123 9.95 13.04 -1.68
CA GLY A 123 11.26 12.84 -2.28
C GLY A 123 11.71 14.01 -3.15
N THR A 124 13.00 14.02 -3.47
CA THR A 124 13.60 14.87 -4.48
C THR A 124 13.81 14.07 -5.77
N GLN A 125 14.21 14.71 -6.87
CA GLN A 125 14.51 14.02 -8.14
C GLN A 125 15.45 12.82 -7.95
N ARG A 126 16.46 12.95 -7.10
CA ARG A 126 17.36 11.83 -6.77
C ARG A 126 16.61 10.60 -6.21
N HIS A 127 15.59 10.81 -5.39
CA HIS A 127 14.78 9.71 -4.85
C HIS A 127 13.84 9.14 -5.91
N HIS A 128 13.27 10.01 -6.75
CA HIS A 128 12.43 9.59 -7.86
C HIS A 128 13.20 8.69 -8.82
N ASP A 129 14.38 9.11 -9.26
CA ASP A 129 15.21 8.36 -10.19
C ASP A 129 15.69 7.02 -9.61
N ALA A 130 15.96 7.00 -8.29
CA ALA A 130 16.49 5.82 -7.61
C ALA A 130 15.42 4.76 -7.28
N TYR A 131 14.19 5.16 -6.95
CA TYR A 131 13.22 4.24 -6.36
C TYR A 131 11.93 4.09 -7.15
N LEU A 132 11.40 5.13 -7.81
CA LEU A 132 10.09 5.04 -8.47
C LEU A 132 10.03 3.99 -9.60
N PRO A 133 11.06 3.77 -10.42
CA PRO A 133 11.03 2.67 -11.39
C PRO A 133 10.78 1.31 -10.72
N GLY A 134 11.48 1.03 -9.61
CA GLY A 134 11.30 -0.20 -8.85
C GLY A 134 9.98 -0.28 -8.07
N VAL A 135 9.35 0.86 -7.77
CA VAL A 135 7.97 0.89 -7.25
C VAL A 135 6.99 0.48 -8.35
N ILE A 136 7.15 1.05 -9.55
CA ILE A 136 6.23 0.82 -10.67
C ILE A 136 6.19 -0.65 -11.10
N ASP A 137 7.35 -1.30 -11.20
CA ASP A 137 7.46 -2.70 -11.64
C ASP A 137 7.48 -3.72 -10.47
N VAL A 138 7.33 -3.21 -9.21
CA VAL A 138 7.36 -4.01 -7.99
C VAL A 138 8.71 -4.71 -7.73
N SER A 139 9.78 -4.35 -8.43
CA SER A 139 11.14 -4.87 -8.14
C SER A 139 11.72 -4.32 -6.83
N THR A 140 11.14 -3.21 -6.34
CA THR A 140 11.45 -2.63 -5.02
C THR A 140 10.19 -2.62 -4.15
N PRO A 141 9.72 -3.79 -3.67
CA PRO A 141 8.54 -3.84 -2.82
C PRO A 141 8.81 -3.12 -1.51
N GLY A 142 7.87 -2.24 -1.12
CA GLY A 142 8.07 -1.34 0.00
C GLY A 142 6.97 -1.36 1.04
N CYS A 143 7.28 -0.78 2.20
CA CYS A 143 6.35 -0.54 3.28
C CYS A 143 6.48 0.90 3.82
N PHE A 144 5.49 1.29 4.64
CA PHE A 144 5.36 2.64 5.18
C PHE A 144 5.37 2.58 6.70
N ALA A 145 6.51 2.89 7.31
CA ALA A 145 6.78 2.73 8.73
C ALA A 145 6.65 4.08 9.48
N MET A 146 5.41 4.51 9.72
CA MET A 146 5.12 5.76 10.41
C MET A 146 4.71 5.51 11.86
N THR A 147 3.62 4.77 12.09
CA THR A 147 3.02 4.57 13.41
C THR A 147 3.95 3.77 14.33
N GLU A 148 3.93 4.12 15.61
CA GLU A 148 4.63 3.42 16.68
C GLU A 148 3.63 2.80 17.66
N THR A 149 4.02 1.75 18.36
CA THR A 149 3.17 1.09 19.36
C THR A 149 2.60 2.11 20.37
N GLY A 150 3.39 3.09 20.79
CA GLY A 150 3.00 4.16 21.70
C GLY A 150 2.35 5.38 21.04
N HIS A 151 2.44 5.53 19.71
CA HIS A 151 2.03 6.74 18.99
C HIS A 151 1.34 6.40 17.66
N GLY A 152 0.01 6.22 17.70
CA GLY A 152 -0.81 5.98 16.52
C GLY A 152 -1.15 7.29 15.78
N SER A 153 -2.04 8.09 16.38
CA SER A 153 -2.53 9.35 15.78
C SER A 153 -1.59 10.52 15.96
N ASP A 154 -0.84 10.57 17.07
CA ASP A 154 0.12 11.64 17.34
C ASP A 154 1.48 11.36 16.68
N VAL A 155 1.53 11.52 15.38
CA VAL A 155 2.74 11.30 14.58
C VAL A 155 3.86 12.29 14.92
N GLN A 156 3.53 13.46 15.45
CA GLN A 156 4.54 14.43 15.86
C GLN A 156 5.34 13.99 17.09
N ALA A 157 4.75 13.11 17.92
CA ALA A 157 5.37 12.59 19.14
C ALA A 157 6.11 11.26 18.94
N ILE A 158 6.30 10.77 17.71
CA ILE A 158 7.07 9.54 17.48
C ILE A 158 8.47 9.66 18.07
N GLN A 159 9.01 8.55 18.57
CA GLN A 159 10.24 8.51 19.34
C GLN A 159 11.44 7.99 18.54
N THR A 160 11.21 7.26 17.45
CA THR A 160 12.29 6.87 16.53
C THR A 160 13.04 8.11 16.08
N THR A 161 14.36 8.09 16.17
CA THR A 161 15.24 9.19 15.77
C THR A 161 16.09 8.82 14.57
N ALA A 162 16.47 9.82 13.78
CA ALA A 162 17.45 9.72 12.71
C ALA A 162 18.53 10.80 12.92
N SER A 163 19.68 10.42 13.41
CA SER A 163 20.79 11.32 13.70
C SER A 163 21.83 11.28 12.59
N TYR A 164 22.18 12.46 12.04
CA TYR A 164 23.20 12.53 11.00
C TYR A 164 24.61 12.46 11.60
N ASP A 165 25.39 11.47 11.14
CA ASP A 165 26.81 11.35 11.44
C ASP A 165 27.64 11.97 10.29
N PRO A 166 28.33 13.13 10.54
CA PRO A 166 29.12 13.77 9.50
C PRO A 166 30.42 13.01 9.13
N ARG A 167 30.84 12.03 9.93
CA ARG A 167 32.06 11.25 9.66
C ARG A 167 31.78 10.16 8.62
N SER A 168 30.69 9.40 8.79
CA SER A 168 30.26 8.39 7.82
C SER A 168 29.41 8.99 6.70
N GLN A 169 28.86 10.20 6.89
CA GLN A 169 27.87 10.87 6.02
C GLN A 169 26.55 10.08 5.91
N GLU A 170 26.16 9.44 7.01
CA GLU A 170 24.99 8.59 7.10
C GLU A 170 24.02 9.07 8.18
N PHE A 171 22.78 8.62 8.10
CA PHE A 171 21.81 8.75 9.18
C PHE A 171 21.79 7.46 9.99
N VAL A 172 21.95 7.59 11.30
CA VAL A 172 21.78 6.49 12.25
C VAL A 172 20.35 6.54 12.78
N LEU A 173 19.53 5.55 12.39
CA LEU A 173 18.17 5.40 12.86
C LEU A 173 18.17 4.57 14.15
N VAL A 174 17.49 5.07 15.19
CA VAL A 174 17.40 4.40 16.49
C VAL A 174 15.96 4.38 16.96
N THR A 175 15.44 3.17 17.23
CA THR A 175 14.20 2.92 17.95
C THR A 175 14.55 2.69 19.41
N PRO A 176 14.27 3.63 20.33
CA PRO A 176 14.83 3.60 21.69
C PRO A 176 14.29 2.47 22.55
N ASP A 177 13.04 2.08 22.39
CA ASP A 177 12.41 1.02 23.15
C ASP A 177 11.19 0.43 22.42
N ARG A 178 10.48 -0.50 23.09
CA ARG A 178 9.32 -1.21 22.51
C ARG A 178 8.16 -0.26 22.17
N SER A 179 7.96 0.82 22.90
CA SER A 179 6.87 1.78 22.61
C SER A 179 7.09 2.55 21.32
N ALA A 180 8.34 2.66 20.87
CA ALA A 180 8.74 3.29 19.62
C ALA A 180 8.84 2.32 18.44
N TRP A 181 8.57 1.03 18.64
CA TRP A 181 8.56 0.08 17.52
C TRP A 181 7.51 0.48 16.51
N LYS A 182 7.89 0.42 15.24
CA LYS A 182 6.98 0.63 14.12
C LYS A 182 6.03 -0.55 14.04
N ASP A 183 4.74 -0.31 14.26
CA ASP A 183 3.74 -1.34 14.48
C ASP A 183 2.64 -1.30 13.43
N TYR A 184 2.04 -2.45 13.13
CA TYR A 184 1.04 -2.62 12.06
C TYR A 184 1.54 -2.20 10.66
N ILE A 185 2.79 -2.51 10.36
CA ILE A 185 3.43 -2.10 9.10
C ILE A 185 3.16 -3.15 8.01
N GLY A 186 2.19 -2.89 7.16
CA GLY A 186 1.86 -3.73 6.01
C GLY A 186 3.09 -3.98 5.13
N ASN A 187 3.24 -5.17 4.59
CA ASN A 187 4.37 -5.67 3.80
C ASN A 187 5.68 -5.94 4.58
N ALA A 188 5.88 -5.36 5.77
CA ALA A 188 7.18 -5.44 6.47
C ALA A 188 7.55 -6.86 6.86
N ALA A 189 6.56 -7.70 7.27
CA ALA A 189 6.83 -9.04 7.78
C ALA A 189 7.57 -9.94 6.79
N LEU A 190 7.31 -9.83 5.47
CA LEU A 190 7.88 -10.77 4.50
C LEU A 190 8.43 -10.09 3.23
N HIS A 191 7.64 -9.28 2.51
CA HIS A 191 7.94 -8.94 1.13
C HIS A 191 8.68 -7.62 0.92
N ALA A 192 8.54 -6.64 1.86
CA ALA A 192 9.18 -5.35 1.68
C ALA A 192 10.71 -5.47 1.79
N THR A 193 11.41 -4.99 0.78
CA THR A 193 12.87 -4.81 0.80
C THR A 193 13.26 -3.43 1.32
N HIS A 194 12.37 -2.44 1.16
CA HIS A 194 12.56 -1.07 1.59
C HIS A 194 11.40 -0.57 2.45
N ALA A 195 11.69 0.36 3.34
CA ALA A 195 10.70 1.07 4.15
C ALA A 195 10.87 2.58 4.00
N VAL A 196 9.75 3.31 3.91
CA VAL A 196 9.77 4.73 4.25
C VAL A 196 9.55 4.83 5.74
N VAL A 197 10.60 5.14 6.49
CA VAL A 197 10.59 5.25 7.95
C VAL A 197 10.46 6.71 8.35
N PHE A 198 9.48 7.03 9.19
CA PHE A 198 9.33 8.36 9.79
C PHE A 198 10.04 8.41 11.11
N ALA A 199 10.92 9.41 11.29
CA ALA A 199 11.75 9.57 12.46
C ALA A 199 12.00 11.05 12.76
N GLN A 200 12.32 11.37 14.02
CA GLN A 200 12.78 12.71 14.43
C GLN A 200 14.17 12.95 13.87
N LEU A 201 14.31 13.92 12.95
CA LEU A 201 15.60 14.29 12.39
C LEU A 201 16.43 15.07 13.43
N VAL A 202 17.66 14.63 13.65
CA VAL A 202 18.65 15.30 14.51
C VAL A 202 19.92 15.56 13.73
N THR A 203 20.33 16.83 13.65
CA THR A 203 21.62 17.23 13.05
C THR A 203 22.36 18.18 13.97
N ARG A 204 23.64 17.96 14.20
CA ARG A 204 24.48 18.77 15.08
C ARG A 204 23.89 18.97 16.49
N GLY A 205 23.18 17.95 17.00
CA GLY A 205 22.51 18.00 18.29
C GLY A 205 21.20 18.81 18.33
N GLN A 206 20.73 19.30 17.18
CA GLN A 206 19.47 20.04 17.06
C GLN A 206 18.39 19.17 16.41
N GLY A 207 17.20 19.13 17.01
CA GLY A 207 16.01 18.46 16.45
C GLY A 207 15.32 19.33 15.38
N HIS A 208 14.88 18.69 14.31
CA HIS A 208 14.19 19.33 13.19
C HIS A 208 12.76 18.77 12.96
N GLY A 209 12.25 17.96 13.88
CA GLY A 209 10.93 17.32 13.76
C GLY A 209 10.95 16.08 12.87
N VAL A 210 9.75 15.59 12.54
CA VAL A 210 9.56 14.35 11.80
C VAL A 210 9.95 14.50 10.34
N HIS A 211 10.78 13.58 9.85
CA HIS A 211 11.20 13.46 8.45
C HIS A 211 11.02 12.00 7.97
N ALA A 212 10.94 11.83 6.66
CA ALA A 212 10.84 10.53 6.02
C ALA A 212 12.20 10.07 5.49
N PHE A 213 12.55 8.82 5.72
CA PHE A 213 13.81 8.20 5.30
C PHE A 213 13.50 6.92 4.52
N VAL A 214 14.07 6.77 3.32
CA VAL A 214 14.03 5.49 2.61
C VAL A 214 15.14 4.60 3.16
N VAL A 215 14.76 3.47 3.73
CA VAL A 215 15.67 2.55 4.41
C VAL A 215 15.55 1.17 3.77
N ARG A 216 16.68 0.58 3.38
CA ARG A 216 16.73 -0.82 2.97
C ARG A 216 16.64 -1.69 4.22
N ILE A 217 15.60 -2.54 4.32
CA ILE A 217 15.36 -3.41 5.47
C ILE A 217 15.65 -4.88 5.20
N ARG A 218 15.83 -5.28 3.93
CA ARG A 218 16.29 -6.60 3.49
C ARG A 218 17.29 -6.49 2.37
N ASP A 219 18.19 -7.47 2.32
CA ASP A 219 19.13 -7.65 1.19
C ASP A 219 18.43 -8.30 -0.02
N GLU A 220 19.23 -8.65 -1.04
CA GLU A 220 18.74 -9.26 -2.28
C GLU A 220 18.28 -10.70 -2.09
N ASP A 221 18.79 -11.37 -1.07
CA ASP A 221 18.42 -12.75 -0.71
C ASP A 221 17.19 -12.78 0.23
N GLY A 222 16.66 -11.61 0.61
CA GLY A 222 15.51 -11.45 1.50
C GLY A 222 15.86 -11.51 2.99
N ALA A 223 17.15 -11.62 3.35
CA ALA A 223 17.57 -11.60 4.75
C ALA A 223 17.42 -10.19 5.34
N VAL A 224 16.97 -10.13 6.60
CA VAL A 224 16.80 -8.86 7.32
C VAL A 224 18.16 -8.21 7.55
N GLY A 225 18.28 -6.93 7.25
CA GLY A 225 19.52 -6.17 7.36
C GLY A 225 20.04 -6.07 8.81
N ASP A 226 21.33 -5.85 8.95
CA ASP A 226 21.95 -5.66 10.26
C ASP A 226 21.32 -4.48 11.02
N GLY A 227 21.03 -4.68 12.31
CA GLY A 227 20.39 -3.69 13.17
C GLY A 227 18.89 -3.54 12.94
N VAL A 228 18.27 -4.30 12.05
CA VAL A 228 16.83 -4.34 11.82
C VAL A 228 16.22 -5.58 12.47
N THR A 229 15.13 -5.39 13.21
CA THR A 229 14.32 -6.49 13.76
C THR A 229 12.93 -6.40 13.19
N ILE A 230 12.39 -7.51 12.69
CA ILE A 230 11.04 -7.59 12.14
C ILE A 230 10.32 -8.76 12.79
N GLU A 231 9.15 -8.49 13.35
CA GLU A 231 8.22 -9.49 13.88
C GLU A 231 6.96 -9.53 13.01
N ASP A 232 6.26 -10.66 13.02
CA ASP A 232 5.02 -10.86 12.28
C ASP A 232 3.83 -10.79 13.23
N ASP A 233 2.92 -9.86 13.01
CA ASP A 233 1.70 -9.72 13.80
C ASP A 233 0.65 -10.82 13.54
N GLY A 234 0.92 -11.73 12.62
CA GLY A 234 0.05 -12.86 12.29
C GLY A 234 -1.23 -12.48 11.55
N HIS A 235 -2.23 -13.34 11.67
CA HIS A 235 -3.53 -13.13 11.02
C HIS A 235 -4.29 -11.93 11.59
N LYS A 236 -5.00 -11.23 10.70
CA LYS A 236 -5.94 -10.17 11.05
C LYS A 236 -7.33 -10.50 10.55
N MET A 237 -8.35 -10.01 11.24
CA MET A 237 -9.73 -10.19 10.81
C MET A 237 -9.95 -9.55 9.42
N GLY A 238 -10.37 -10.36 8.45
CA GLY A 238 -10.61 -9.93 7.07
C GLY A 238 -9.35 -9.76 6.21
N LEU A 239 -8.16 -10.03 6.77
CA LEU A 239 -6.88 -9.99 6.05
C LEU A 239 -6.09 -11.27 6.38
N ASN A 240 -5.69 -11.99 5.37
CA ASN A 240 -4.88 -13.21 5.53
C ASN A 240 -3.44 -12.97 5.10
#